data_10171e6f6932a5c9899403a7e77ee851
#
_entry.id   10171e6f6932a5c9899403a7e77ee851
#
_cell.length_a   1.000
_cell.length_b   1.000
_cell.length_c   1.000
_cell.angle_alpha   90.00
_cell.angle_beta   90.00
_cell.angle_gamma   90.00
#
_symmetry.space_group_name_H-M   'P 1'
#
loop_
_entity.id
_entity.type
_entity.pdbx_description
1 polymer ?
#
loop_
_entity_poly.entity_id
_entity_poly.type
_entity_poly.pdbx_seq_one_letter_code
_entity_poly.pdbx_strand_id
1 'polypeptide(L)'
;DLTWVLGDGTRWVNMNDGSEIELPQPMANTTISAHATQHTVPSVAWKVSTADRQGKFNRNATQDLPLEIITSLAAGNDCDYDGKLLKAADYRSSIRPGISVIISGDTAEQAIDTECDLLIHEATFLEAHSDIANEHLHSSASGAARTALECKAKHLALTHYSARLENHTASLAEARELHP
;
A
#
# COMPACT_ATOMS: atom_id res chain seq x y z
N ASP A 1 -6.58 -12.77 24.74
CA ASP A 1 -7.13 -11.40 24.65
C ASP A 1 -6.75 -10.81 23.30
N LEU A 2 -7.76 -10.48 22.50
CA LEU A 2 -7.54 -9.79 21.21
C LEU A 2 -7.39 -8.30 21.50
N THR A 3 -6.20 -7.77 21.28
CA THR A 3 -5.94 -6.34 21.31
C THR A 3 -6.11 -5.78 19.91
N TRP A 4 -7.07 -4.90 19.74
CA TRP A 4 -7.29 -4.19 18.50
C TRP A 4 -6.46 -2.93 18.46
N VAL A 5 -5.78 -2.71 17.34
CA VAL A 5 -4.91 -1.56 17.14
C VAL A 5 -5.39 -0.80 15.92
N LEU A 6 -5.70 0.48 16.10
CA LEU A 6 -5.94 1.41 15.01
C LEU A 6 -4.84 2.47 14.99
N GLY A 7 -4.41 2.86 13.80
CA GLY A 7 -3.39 3.90 13.67
C GLY A 7 -3.32 4.46 12.26
N ASP A 8 -2.75 5.63 12.17
CA ASP A 8 -2.44 6.35 10.93
C ASP A 8 -1.00 6.15 10.45
N GLY A 9 -0.29 5.19 11.04
CA GLY A 9 1.13 4.95 10.80
C GLY A 9 2.07 5.72 11.74
N THR A 10 1.55 6.66 12.52
CA THR A 10 2.33 7.44 13.49
C THR A 10 1.92 7.16 14.93
N ARG A 11 0.66 6.82 15.14
CA ARG A 11 0.09 6.56 16.46
C ARG A 11 -0.80 5.31 16.41
N TRP A 12 -0.60 4.41 17.35
CA TRP A 12 -1.34 3.17 17.49
C TRP A 12 -2.04 3.13 18.85
N VAL A 13 -3.29 2.73 18.86
CA VAL A 13 -4.14 2.77 20.05
C VAL A 13 -4.76 1.41 20.29
N ASN A 14 -4.72 0.94 21.52
CA ASN A 14 -5.49 -0.22 21.93
C ASN A 14 -6.98 0.15 21.93
N MET A 15 -7.77 -0.55 21.13
CA MET A 15 -9.20 -0.26 20.97
C MET A 15 -10.02 -0.61 22.20
N ASN A 16 -9.50 -1.42 23.14
CA ASN A 16 -10.22 -1.82 24.33
C ASN A 16 -10.20 -0.72 25.42
N ASP A 17 -9.08 -0.01 25.55
CA ASP A 17 -8.87 0.94 26.64
C ASP A 17 -8.35 2.31 26.21
N GLY A 18 -8.08 2.49 24.90
CA GLY A 18 -7.56 3.74 24.35
C GLY A 18 -6.11 4.05 24.67
N SER A 19 -5.38 3.10 25.32
CA SER A 19 -3.97 3.28 25.61
C SER A 19 -3.11 3.31 24.35
N GLU A 20 -2.03 4.10 24.37
CA GLU A 20 -1.09 4.17 23.25
C GLU A 20 -0.18 2.93 23.27
N ILE A 21 0.07 2.37 22.08
CA ILE A 21 0.87 1.16 21.90
C ILE A 21 2.11 1.50 21.08
N GLU A 22 3.28 1.18 21.59
CA GLU A 22 4.51 1.15 20.80
C GLU A 22 4.51 -0.10 19.91
N LEU A 23 4.42 0.11 18.59
CA LEU A 23 4.67 -0.96 17.63
C LEU A 23 6.15 -1.02 17.26
N PRO A 24 6.67 -2.23 16.97
CA PRO A 24 8.00 -2.35 16.41
C PRO A 24 8.14 -1.42 15.20
N GLN A 25 9.18 -0.61 15.18
CA GLN A 25 9.44 0.25 14.02
C GLN A 25 9.59 -0.61 12.77
N PRO A 26 8.86 -0.31 11.69
CA PRO A 26 9.05 -1.01 10.43
C PRO A 26 10.47 -0.74 9.92
N MET A 27 10.86 -1.45 8.87
CA MET A 27 12.13 -1.18 8.18
C MET A 27 12.21 0.29 7.79
N ALA A 28 13.41 0.85 7.80
CA ALA A 28 13.65 2.24 7.43
C ALA A 28 12.93 2.59 6.10
N ASN A 29 12.27 3.74 6.07
CA ASN A 29 11.46 4.23 4.95
C ASN A 29 10.20 3.39 4.63
N THR A 30 9.68 2.65 5.60
CA THR A 30 8.42 1.93 5.48
C THR A 30 7.45 2.44 6.55
N THR A 31 6.22 2.69 6.16
CA THR A 31 5.11 3.07 7.05
C THR A 31 4.06 1.98 7.03
N ILE A 32 3.52 1.66 8.20
CA ILE A 32 2.40 0.72 8.36
C ILE A 32 1.25 1.50 9.00
N SER A 33 0.06 1.40 8.42
CA SER A 33 -1.17 1.93 8.99
C SER A 33 -2.27 0.88 9.00
N ALA A 34 -3.20 0.99 9.95
CA ALA A 34 -4.38 0.14 10.04
C ALA A 34 -5.62 1.00 9.79
N HIS A 35 -6.54 0.46 9.01
CA HIS A 35 -7.80 1.09 8.66
C HIS A 35 -8.93 0.18 9.08
N ALA A 36 -9.90 0.70 9.83
CA ALA A 36 -11.08 -0.08 10.21
C ALA A 36 -11.84 -0.52 8.96
N THR A 37 -12.24 -1.77 8.93
CA THR A 37 -13.08 -2.33 7.86
C THR A 37 -14.41 -2.80 8.40
N GLN A 38 -15.32 -3.19 7.54
CA GLN A 38 -16.67 -3.57 7.92
C GLN A 38 -16.83 -5.10 7.87
N HIS A 39 -16.92 -5.72 9.04
CA HIS A 39 -17.13 -7.16 9.16
C HIS A 39 -17.97 -7.49 10.39
N THR A 40 -18.44 -8.74 10.53
CA THR A 40 -19.25 -9.22 11.67
C THR A 40 -18.50 -9.18 13.00
N VAL A 41 -17.17 -9.28 12.97
CA VAL A 41 -16.25 -9.05 14.09
C VAL A 41 -15.34 -7.88 13.74
N PRO A 42 -14.74 -7.20 14.74
CA PRO A 42 -13.79 -6.13 14.45
C PRO A 42 -12.69 -6.61 13.50
N SER A 43 -12.51 -5.91 12.40
CA SER A 43 -11.55 -6.22 11.34
C SER A 43 -10.81 -4.97 10.89
N VAL A 44 -9.60 -5.13 10.40
CA VAL A 44 -8.76 -4.04 9.90
C VAL A 44 -8.08 -4.40 8.60
N ALA A 45 -7.98 -3.45 7.71
CA ALA A 45 -7.08 -3.51 6.57
C ALA A 45 -5.72 -2.93 6.95
N TRP A 46 -4.67 -3.60 6.53
CA TRP A 46 -3.30 -3.14 6.75
C TRP A 46 -2.75 -2.51 5.49
N LYS A 47 -2.31 -1.26 5.59
CA LYS A 47 -1.57 -0.59 4.53
C LYS A 47 -0.10 -0.52 4.87
N VAL A 48 0.73 -1.00 3.96
CA VAL A 48 2.19 -0.91 4.03
C VAL A 48 2.66 -0.04 2.87
N SER A 49 3.39 1.02 3.16
CA SER A 49 3.90 1.97 2.17
C SER A 49 5.40 2.18 2.32
N THR A 50 6.09 2.38 1.22
CA THR A 50 7.49 2.79 1.22
C THR A 50 7.60 4.26 0.81
N ALA A 51 8.54 4.98 1.40
CA ALA A 51 8.82 6.35 1.01
C ALA A 51 9.41 6.43 -0.41
N ASP A 52 9.24 7.58 -1.03
CA ASP A 52 9.91 7.92 -2.28
C ASP A 52 11.43 7.77 -2.13
N ARG A 53 12.07 7.30 -3.18
CA ARG A 53 13.52 7.14 -3.23
C ARG A 53 14.12 8.12 -4.22
N GLN A 54 15.23 8.71 -3.84
CA GLN A 54 16.01 9.53 -4.76
C GLN A 54 16.36 8.74 -6.02
N GLY A 55 16.35 9.42 -7.16
CA GLY A 55 16.76 8.85 -8.42
C GLY A 55 18.20 8.37 -8.42
N LYS A 56 18.54 7.49 -9.33
CA LYS A 56 19.89 6.94 -9.47
C LYS A 56 20.88 8.06 -9.79
N PHE A 57 21.98 8.13 -9.05
CA PHE A 57 23.04 9.09 -9.29
C PHE A 57 23.76 8.80 -10.62
N ASN A 58 23.93 9.85 -11.44
CA ASN A 58 24.57 9.78 -12.73
C ASN A 58 26.07 10.08 -12.62
N ARG A 59 26.87 9.04 -12.42
CA ARG A 59 28.32 9.16 -12.34
C ARG A 59 28.97 9.72 -13.62
N ASN A 60 28.37 9.46 -14.77
CA ASN A 60 28.93 9.93 -16.03
C ASN A 60 28.83 11.45 -16.18
N ALA A 61 27.84 12.08 -15.55
CA ALA A 61 27.70 13.53 -15.56
C ALA A 61 28.68 14.23 -14.58
N THR A 62 29.47 13.49 -13.84
CA THR A 62 30.39 14.03 -12.80
C THR A 62 31.87 13.69 -13.08
N GLN A 63 32.21 13.20 -14.27
CA GLN A 63 33.57 12.71 -14.61
C GLN A 63 34.65 13.79 -14.42
N ASP A 64 34.31 15.05 -14.67
CA ASP A 64 35.25 16.19 -14.60
C ASP A 64 35.24 16.87 -13.23
N LEU A 65 34.49 16.35 -12.23
CA LEU A 65 34.38 16.93 -10.91
C LEU A 65 35.37 16.27 -9.92
N PRO A 66 35.87 17.00 -8.95
CA PRO A 66 36.67 16.42 -7.86
C PRO A 66 35.89 15.41 -7.05
N LEU A 67 36.56 14.40 -6.51
CA LEU A 67 35.95 13.32 -5.72
C LEU A 67 35.11 13.83 -4.54
N GLU A 68 35.54 14.89 -3.88
CA GLU A 68 34.83 15.50 -2.75
C GLU A 68 33.46 16.05 -3.19
N ILE A 69 33.42 16.73 -4.35
CA ILE A 69 32.19 17.25 -4.95
C ILE A 69 31.27 16.11 -5.37
N ILE A 70 31.83 15.09 -6.02
CA ILE A 70 31.06 13.89 -6.40
C ILE A 70 30.44 13.22 -5.18
N THR A 71 31.19 13.08 -4.10
CA THR A 71 30.72 12.48 -2.85
C THR A 71 29.59 13.29 -2.23
N SER A 72 29.72 14.62 -2.20
CA SER A 72 28.68 15.53 -1.69
C SER A 72 27.39 15.42 -2.51
N LEU A 73 27.49 15.51 -3.84
CA LEU A 73 26.35 15.38 -4.75
C LEU A 73 25.69 14.00 -4.67
N ALA A 74 26.51 12.94 -4.53
CA ALA A 74 26.01 11.58 -4.36
C ALA A 74 25.29 11.38 -3.02
N ALA A 75 25.70 12.10 -1.97
CA ALA A 75 24.99 12.12 -0.68
C ALA A 75 23.70 12.93 -0.72
N GLY A 76 23.44 13.69 -1.81
CA GLY A 76 22.25 14.52 -1.96
C GLY A 76 22.43 15.97 -1.52
N ASN A 77 23.66 16.40 -1.26
CA ASN A 77 23.97 17.76 -0.85
C ASN A 77 24.35 18.61 -2.07
N ASP A 78 23.75 19.79 -2.16
CA ASP A 78 24.18 20.82 -3.10
C ASP A 78 25.56 21.35 -2.67
N CYS A 79 26.40 21.75 -3.61
CA CYS A 79 27.72 22.26 -3.32
C CYS A 79 28.19 23.33 -4.33
N ASP A 80 29.00 24.25 -3.87
CA ASP A 80 29.63 25.24 -4.73
C ASP A 80 30.92 24.67 -5.32
N TYR A 81 31.10 24.79 -6.63
CA TYR A 81 32.32 24.44 -7.31
C TYR A 81 32.56 25.39 -8.47
N ASP A 82 33.76 25.95 -8.55
CA ASP A 82 34.21 26.92 -9.54
C ASP A 82 33.23 28.11 -9.73
N GLY A 83 32.73 28.64 -8.59
CA GLY A 83 31.78 29.75 -8.56
C GLY A 83 30.38 29.44 -9.03
N LYS A 84 30.01 28.16 -9.18
CA LYS A 84 28.69 27.69 -9.56
C LYS A 84 28.10 26.80 -8.47
N LEU A 85 26.81 27.02 -8.17
CA LEU A 85 26.04 26.09 -7.34
C LEU A 85 25.65 24.87 -8.14
N LEU A 86 26.18 23.71 -7.78
CA LEU A 86 25.81 22.41 -8.32
C LEU A 86 24.70 21.80 -7.44
N LYS A 87 23.54 21.57 -8.03
CA LYS A 87 22.41 20.97 -7.33
C LYS A 87 22.47 19.43 -7.44
N ALA A 88 22.44 18.74 -6.33
CA ALA A 88 22.48 17.28 -6.28
C ALA A 88 21.37 16.63 -7.12
N ALA A 89 20.21 17.29 -7.23
CA ALA A 89 19.09 16.83 -8.03
C ALA A 89 19.42 16.75 -9.55
N ASP A 90 20.26 17.65 -10.07
CA ASP A 90 20.62 17.70 -11.50
C ASP A 90 21.49 16.51 -11.92
N TYR A 91 22.11 15.85 -10.96
CA TYR A 91 22.98 14.68 -11.15
C TYR A 91 22.27 13.36 -10.84
N ARG A 92 20.93 13.36 -10.82
CA ARG A 92 20.12 12.16 -10.57
C ARG A 92 19.04 11.98 -11.62
N SER A 93 18.62 10.75 -11.83
CA SER A 93 17.38 10.48 -12.53
C SER A 93 16.18 10.98 -11.70
N SER A 94 14.99 11.00 -12.30
CA SER A 94 13.76 11.34 -11.58
C SER A 94 13.59 10.52 -10.28
N ILE A 95 12.94 11.12 -9.31
CA ILE A 95 12.50 10.45 -8.08
C ILE A 95 11.73 9.17 -8.46
N ARG A 96 12.03 8.09 -7.78
CA ARG A 96 11.27 6.84 -7.86
C ARG A 96 10.21 6.87 -6.77
N PRO A 97 8.92 6.95 -7.14
CA PRO A 97 7.85 6.97 -6.15
C PRO A 97 7.89 5.71 -5.29
N GLY A 98 7.49 5.86 -4.05
CA GLY A 98 7.22 4.75 -3.15
C GLY A 98 6.10 3.88 -3.70
N ILE A 99 5.94 2.73 -3.14
CA ILE A 99 4.84 1.80 -3.45
C ILE A 99 4.05 1.51 -2.19
N SER A 100 2.77 1.21 -2.36
CA SER A 100 1.88 0.87 -1.27
C SER A 100 1.06 -0.38 -1.56
N VAL A 101 0.88 -1.19 -0.53
CA VAL A 101 0.07 -2.41 -0.56
C VAL A 101 -0.96 -2.33 0.54
N ILE A 102 -2.21 -2.69 0.23
CA ILE A 102 -3.25 -2.88 1.22
C ILE A 102 -3.65 -4.36 1.26
N ILE A 103 -3.80 -4.88 2.46
CA ILE A 103 -4.34 -6.22 2.74
C ILE A 103 -5.64 -6.01 3.49
N SER A 104 -6.77 -6.37 2.88
CA SER A 104 -8.09 -6.01 3.38
C SER A 104 -8.48 -6.70 4.69
N GLY A 105 -7.98 -7.92 4.94
CA GLY A 105 -8.65 -8.82 5.88
C GLY A 105 -10.05 -9.17 5.35
N ASP A 106 -10.90 -9.76 6.21
CA ASP A 106 -12.29 -10.05 5.88
C ASP A 106 -13.12 -8.77 6.00
N THR A 107 -13.86 -8.41 4.95
CA THR A 107 -14.59 -7.14 4.89
C THR A 107 -15.66 -7.11 3.82
N ALA A 108 -16.72 -6.34 4.06
CA ALA A 108 -17.63 -5.96 3.01
C ALA A 108 -16.92 -5.14 1.91
N GLU A 109 -17.50 -5.10 0.73
CA GLU A 109 -17.00 -4.25 -0.35
C GLU A 109 -17.06 -2.77 0.02
N GLN A 110 -16.21 -1.93 -0.61
CA GLN A 110 -16.19 -0.47 -0.43
C GLN A 110 -15.91 0.01 1.02
N ALA A 111 -15.38 -0.87 1.86
CA ALA A 111 -15.01 -0.50 3.23
C ALA A 111 -13.60 0.13 3.33
N ILE A 112 -12.87 0.21 2.22
CA ILE A 112 -11.51 0.77 2.14
C ILE A 112 -11.54 1.94 1.17
N ASP A 113 -11.20 3.13 1.64
CA ASP A 113 -11.27 4.41 0.89
C ASP A 113 -9.89 5.04 0.62
N THR A 114 -8.80 4.33 0.90
CA THR A 114 -7.45 4.85 0.77
C THR A 114 -6.73 4.29 -0.47
N GLU A 115 -6.01 5.15 -1.18
CA GLU A 115 -5.31 4.78 -2.43
C GLU A 115 -4.15 3.81 -2.15
N CYS A 116 -3.89 2.89 -3.11
CA CYS A 116 -2.75 1.98 -3.08
C CYS A 116 -2.29 1.56 -4.47
N ASP A 117 -1.08 0.99 -4.56
CA ASP A 117 -0.58 0.41 -5.82
C ASP A 117 -1.07 -1.04 -6.01
N LEU A 118 -1.12 -1.81 -4.92
CA LEU A 118 -1.64 -3.17 -4.91
C LEU A 118 -2.69 -3.31 -3.80
N LEU A 119 -3.87 -3.77 -4.16
CA LEU A 119 -4.89 -4.21 -3.22
C LEU A 119 -4.92 -5.74 -3.19
N ILE A 120 -4.72 -6.33 -2.00
CA ILE A 120 -4.98 -7.75 -1.73
C ILE A 120 -6.31 -7.79 -0.99
N HIS A 121 -7.38 -8.23 -1.66
CA HIS A 121 -8.74 -8.17 -1.14
C HIS A 121 -9.38 -9.55 -1.07
N GLU A 122 -10.18 -9.77 -0.03
CA GLU A 122 -11.00 -10.95 0.06
C GLU A 122 -12.01 -11.01 -1.10
N ALA A 123 -12.33 -12.21 -1.53
CA ALA A 123 -13.31 -12.50 -2.57
C ALA A 123 -14.02 -13.83 -2.24
N THR A 124 -14.66 -13.84 -1.09
CA THR A 124 -15.30 -15.04 -0.54
C THR A 124 -16.38 -15.57 -1.44
N PHE A 125 -17.09 -14.69 -2.15
CA PHE A 125 -18.22 -15.02 -2.99
C PHE A 125 -18.03 -14.63 -4.47
N LEU A 126 -18.85 -15.21 -5.34
CA LEU A 126 -19.12 -14.70 -6.69
C LEU A 126 -20.23 -13.65 -6.61
N GLU A 127 -20.33 -12.78 -7.61
CA GLU A 127 -21.35 -11.73 -7.68
C GLU A 127 -22.78 -12.29 -7.62
N ALA A 128 -22.99 -13.49 -8.18
CA ALA A 128 -24.28 -14.18 -8.07
C ALA A 128 -24.72 -14.45 -6.63
N HIS A 129 -23.84 -14.32 -5.65
CA HIS A 129 -24.10 -14.51 -4.23
C HIS A 129 -23.81 -13.22 -3.42
N SER A 130 -23.88 -12.06 -4.05
CA SER A 130 -23.63 -10.76 -3.41
C SER A 130 -24.57 -10.49 -2.24
N ASP A 131 -25.82 -10.94 -2.30
CA ASP A 131 -26.76 -10.82 -1.18
C ASP A 131 -26.24 -11.52 0.07
N ILE A 132 -25.71 -12.75 -0.08
CA ILE A 132 -25.11 -13.51 1.03
C ILE A 132 -23.81 -12.85 1.50
N ALA A 133 -23.01 -12.35 0.58
CA ALA A 133 -21.79 -11.60 0.91
C ALA A 133 -22.13 -10.40 1.80
N ASN A 134 -23.13 -9.61 1.42
CA ASN A 134 -23.57 -8.44 2.18
C ASN A 134 -24.14 -8.82 3.56
N GLU A 135 -24.92 -9.89 3.66
CA GLU A 135 -25.47 -10.37 4.94
C GLU A 135 -24.36 -10.74 5.93
N HIS A 136 -23.28 -11.33 5.45
CA HIS A 136 -22.15 -11.79 6.26
C HIS A 136 -20.99 -10.77 6.32
N LEU A 137 -21.15 -9.60 5.71
CA LEU A 137 -20.11 -8.55 5.62
C LEU A 137 -18.80 -9.07 5.03
N HIS A 138 -18.93 -9.84 3.95
CA HIS A 138 -17.87 -10.28 3.06
C HIS A 138 -17.99 -9.62 1.69
N SER A 139 -17.03 -9.86 0.82
CA SER A 139 -17.02 -9.32 -0.53
C SER A 139 -17.19 -10.40 -1.59
N SER A 140 -17.81 -10.01 -2.72
CA SER A 140 -17.72 -10.78 -3.96
C SER A 140 -16.43 -10.45 -4.72
N ALA A 141 -16.08 -11.25 -5.72
CA ALA A 141 -14.96 -10.97 -6.60
C ALA A 141 -15.15 -9.65 -7.37
N SER A 142 -16.36 -9.37 -7.83
CA SER A 142 -16.73 -8.08 -8.43
C SER A 142 -16.69 -6.95 -7.41
N GLY A 143 -17.08 -7.19 -6.15
CA GLY A 143 -16.98 -6.24 -5.05
C GLY A 143 -15.53 -5.87 -4.73
N ALA A 144 -14.63 -6.84 -4.71
CA ALA A 144 -13.20 -6.61 -4.56
C ALA A 144 -12.65 -5.73 -5.71
N ALA A 145 -13.11 -5.96 -6.95
CA ALA A 145 -12.73 -5.16 -8.10
C ALA A 145 -13.28 -3.71 -8.01
N ARG A 146 -14.52 -3.52 -7.55
CA ARG A 146 -15.08 -2.18 -7.29
C ARG A 146 -14.26 -1.43 -6.23
N THR A 147 -13.92 -2.11 -5.13
CA THR A 147 -13.04 -1.54 -4.10
C THR A 147 -11.66 -1.16 -4.67
N ALA A 148 -11.09 -2.01 -5.54
CA ALA A 148 -9.81 -1.70 -6.20
C ALA A 148 -9.86 -0.44 -7.07
N LEU A 149 -10.97 -0.22 -7.77
CA LEU A 149 -11.18 1.01 -8.55
C LEU A 149 -11.26 2.25 -7.65
N GLU A 150 -11.97 2.18 -6.53
CA GLU A 150 -12.09 3.28 -5.56
C GLU A 150 -10.73 3.60 -4.91
N CYS A 151 -9.97 2.57 -4.54
CA CYS A 151 -8.61 2.69 -4.03
C CYS A 151 -7.59 3.11 -5.09
N LYS A 152 -8.00 3.28 -6.35
CA LYS A 152 -7.13 3.53 -7.50
C LYS A 152 -5.96 2.53 -7.57
N ALA A 153 -6.20 1.30 -7.16
CA ALA A 153 -5.19 0.26 -7.17
C ALA A 153 -4.76 -0.04 -8.61
N LYS A 154 -3.45 -0.12 -8.82
CA LYS A 154 -2.89 -0.51 -10.13
C LYS A 154 -3.01 -2.02 -10.36
N HIS A 155 -3.03 -2.76 -9.27
CA HIS A 155 -3.10 -4.21 -9.26
C HIS A 155 -4.07 -4.68 -8.18
N LEU A 156 -4.81 -5.74 -8.48
CA LEU A 156 -5.70 -6.44 -7.55
C LEU A 156 -5.27 -7.90 -7.43
N ALA A 157 -5.11 -8.38 -6.21
CA ALA A 157 -4.97 -9.80 -5.90
C ALA A 157 -6.15 -10.26 -5.06
N LEU A 158 -6.81 -11.33 -5.49
CA LEU A 158 -7.93 -11.91 -4.76
C LEU A 158 -7.44 -12.97 -3.78
N THR A 159 -8.05 -13.00 -2.60
CA THR A 159 -7.75 -13.96 -1.54
C THR A 159 -9.03 -14.41 -0.83
N HIS A 160 -8.92 -15.26 0.19
CA HIS A 160 -10.03 -15.67 1.04
C HIS A 160 -11.22 -16.25 0.28
N TYR A 161 -10.96 -17.17 -0.64
CA TYR A 161 -12.03 -17.83 -1.39
C TYR A 161 -12.84 -18.80 -0.52
N SER A 162 -14.15 -18.84 -0.71
CA SER A 162 -15.00 -19.85 -0.06
C SER A 162 -14.55 -21.26 -0.43
N ALA A 163 -14.51 -22.15 0.57
CA ALA A 163 -14.26 -23.57 0.34
C ALA A 163 -15.34 -24.25 -0.54
N ARG A 164 -16.47 -23.58 -0.78
CA ARG A 164 -17.56 -24.04 -1.65
C ARG A 164 -17.32 -23.70 -3.12
N LEU A 165 -16.32 -22.86 -3.42
CA LEU A 165 -15.97 -22.51 -4.78
C LEU A 165 -15.21 -23.68 -5.43
N GLU A 166 -15.81 -24.28 -6.44
CA GLU A 166 -15.18 -25.38 -7.20
C GLU A 166 -13.97 -24.91 -8.02
N ASN A 167 -13.97 -23.63 -8.43
CA ASN A 167 -12.95 -23.09 -9.31
C ASN A 167 -12.72 -21.59 -9.10
N HIS A 168 -11.50 -21.21 -8.70
CA HIS A 168 -11.11 -19.81 -8.50
C HIS A 168 -11.03 -19.00 -9.80
N THR A 169 -11.01 -19.64 -10.97
CA THR A 169 -10.98 -18.91 -12.25
C THR A 169 -12.24 -18.10 -12.49
N ALA A 170 -13.38 -18.49 -11.92
CA ALA A 170 -14.62 -17.72 -11.99
C ALA A 170 -14.48 -16.37 -11.28
N SER A 171 -13.94 -16.38 -10.05
CA SER A 171 -13.68 -15.14 -9.31
C SER A 171 -12.71 -14.21 -10.05
N LEU A 172 -11.67 -14.78 -10.64
CA LEU A 172 -10.73 -14.00 -11.44
C LEU A 172 -11.37 -13.42 -12.71
N ALA A 173 -12.24 -14.17 -13.36
CA ALA A 173 -12.97 -13.71 -14.54
C ALA A 173 -13.88 -12.52 -14.21
N GLU A 174 -14.68 -12.63 -13.14
CA GLU A 174 -15.54 -11.52 -12.67
C GLU A 174 -14.74 -10.27 -12.32
N ALA A 175 -13.67 -10.43 -11.57
CA ALA A 175 -12.86 -9.27 -11.17
C ALA A 175 -12.24 -8.57 -12.38
N ARG A 176 -11.77 -9.33 -13.39
CA ARG A 176 -11.16 -8.79 -14.62
C ARG A 176 -12.14 -8.06 -15.54
N GLU A 177 -13.42 -8.26 -15.42
CA GLU A 177 -14.41 -7.48 -16.17
C GLU A 177 -14.42 -6.01 -15.71
N LEU A 178 -14.12 -5.75 -14.46
CA LEU A 178 -14.12 -4.41 -13.86
C LEU A 178 -12.70 -3.83 -13.68
N HIS A 179 -11.74 -4.66 -13.32
CA HIS A 179 -10.35 -4.28 -13.07
C HIS A 179 -9.41 -5.19 -13.88
N PRO A 180 -9.13 -4.87 -15.16
CA PRO A 180 -8.41 -5.71 -16.12
C PRO A 180 -6.91 -5.88 -15.81
#